data_f7185281f49ddd190cc5acdd2faf964a
#
_entry.id   f7185281f49ddd190cc5acdd2faf964a
#
_cell.length_a   1.000
_cell.length_b   1.000
_cell.length_c   1.000
_cell.angle_alpha   90.00
_cell.angle_beta   90.00
_cell.angle_gamma   90.00
#
_symmetry.space_group_name_H-M   'P 1'
#
loop_
_entity.id
_entity.type
_entity.pdbx_description
1 polymer ?
#
loop_
_entity_poly.entity_id
_entity_poly.type
_entity_poly.pdbx_seq_one_letter_code
_entity_poly.pdbx_strand_id
1 'polypeptide(L)'
;MEVTKINQATRTFKIGEVETKALRGVDLSIQDGEFTALVGPSGSGKTTLLQLIGLLDQPSSGSVFINGQDATNLNRNQRADLRKSAIGFVFQFFALIPTLTAYENVEMPLLLNGTKPADRKNRVHEMLEAVGLSDRARHRPDQLSGGQQQRVAVARALATNPKLILADEPTANLDSENGKQVMDIMQRLNKETGVTFVFATHDPRVISYAQRVVTLEDGLITKDSKNGKH
;
A
#
# COMPACT_ATOMS: atom_id res chain seq x y z
N MET A 1 -11.07 15.03 -0.04
CA MET A 1 -12.09 14.00 0.35
C MET A 1 -11.36 12.93 1.15
N GLU A 2 -12.03 12.31 2.17
CA GLU A 2 -11.41 11.21 2.91
C GLU A 2 -11.37 9.93 2.05
N VAL A 3 -10.17 9.39 1.82
CA VAL A 3 -9.97 8.11 1.11
C VAL A 3 -10.16 6.94 2.07
N THR A 4 -9.71 7.08 3.30
CA THR A 4 -9.96 6.10 4.36
C THR A 4 -10.21 6.79 5.69
N LYS A 5 -11.09 6.22 6.49
CA LYS A 5 -11.36 6.64 7.85
C LYS A 5 -11.51 5.43 8.75
N ILE A 6 -10.82 5.46 9.85
CA ILE A 6 -10.85 4.47 10.92
C ILE A 6 -11.36 5.16 12.18
N ASN A 7 -12.38 4.61 12.83
CA ASN A 7 -12.93 5.15 14.07
C ASN A 7 -12.83 4.08 15.16
N GLN A 8 -12.13 4.40 16.25
CA GLN A 8 -11.99 3.58 17.46
C GLN A 8 -11.71 2.10 17.18
N ALA A 9 -10.89 1.82 16.11
CA ALA A 9 -10.65 0.46 15.69
C ALA A 9 -9.71 -0.26 16.66
N THR A 10 -10.16 -1.42 17.12
CA THR A 10 -9.34 -2.36 17.88
C THR A 10 -9.03 -3.59 17.05
N ARG A 11 -7.91 -4.25 17.32
CA ARG A 11 -7.63 -5.58 16.78
C ARG A 11 -6.95 -6.44 17.83
N THR A 12 -7.61 -7.51 18.20
CA THR A 12 -7.11 -8.52 19.14
C THR A 12 -6.93 -9.84 18.40
N PHE A 13 -5.76 -10.42 18.51
CA PHE A 13 -5.47 -11.78 18.04
C PHE A 13 -5.51 -12.73 19.23
N LYS A 14 -6.09 -13.91 19.04
CA LYS A 14 -6.14 -14.96 20.06
C LYS A 14 -5.41 -16.18 19.53
N ILE A 15 -4.36 -16.58 20.22
CA ILE A 15 -3.58 -17.79 19.94
C ILE A 15 -3.61 -18.67 21.20
N GLY A 16 -4.44 -19.71 21.18
CA GLY A 16 -4.73 -20.50 22.38
C GLY A 16 -5.38 -19.64 23.46
N GLU A 17 -4.77 -19.57 24.65
CA GLU A 17 -5.26 -18.74 25.76
C GLU A 17 -4.65 -17.31 25.78
N VAL A 18 -3.68 -17.04 24.90
CA VAL A 18 -3.00 -15.74 24.88
C VAL A 18 -3.75 -14.79 23.96
N GLU A 19 -4.11 -13.62 24.49
CA GLU A 19 -4.69 -12.52 23.74
C GLU A 19 -3.66 -11.40 23.55
N THR A 20 -3.44 -11.03 22.28
CA THR A 20 -2.56 -9.89 21.92
C THR A 20 -3.39 -8.78 21.29
N LYS A 21 -3.45 -7.63 21.95
CA LYS A 21 -4.13 -6.43 21.43
C LYS A 21 -3.17 -5.66 20.54
N ALA A 22 -3.25 -5.90 19.23
CA ALA A 22 -2.39 -5.23 18.25
C ALA A 22 -2.83 -3.79 17.96
N LEU A 23 -4.13 -3.49 18.08
CA LEU A 23 -4.68 -2.12 18.04
C LEU A 23 -5.65 -1.94 19.20
N ARG A 24 -5.62 -0.75 19.83
CA ARG A 24 -6.29 -0.48 21.12
C ARG A 24 -7.28 0.71 21.05
N GLY A 25 -7.89 0.96 19.89
CA GLY A 25 -8.82 2.08 19.68
C GLY A 25 -8.16 3.19 18.87
N VAL A 26 -7.84 2.88 17.60
CA VAL A 26 -7.19 3.81 16.70
C VAL A 26 -8.23 4.66 15.96
N ASP A 27 -8.02 5.97 15.95
CA ASP A 27 -8.70 6.93 15.08
C ASP A 27 -7.70 7.45 14.04
N LEU A 28 -8.04 7.33 12.75
CA LEU A 28 -7.20 7.82 11.66
C LEU A 28 -8.07 8.19 10.46
N SER A 29 -7.82 9.34 9.87
CA SER A 29 -8.39 9.69 8.57
C SER A 29 -7.28 10.11 7.61
N ILE A 30 -7.31 9.59 6.38
CA ILE A 30 -6.36 9.91 5.30
C ILE A 30 -7.12 10.63 4.20
N GLN A 31 -6.59 11.78 3.79
CA GLN A 31 -7.18 12.58 2.72
C GLN A 31 -6.68 12.15 1.34
N ASP A 32 -7.47 12.42 0.32
CA ASP A 32 -7.11 12.18 -1.08
C ASP A 32 -5.80 12.93 -1.43
N GLY A 33 -4.88 12.24 -2.09
CA GLY A 33 -3.59 12.78 -2.49
C GLY A 33 -2.51 12.84 -1.39
N GLU A 34 -2.80 12.45 -0.15
CA GLU A 34 -1.78 12.42 0.91
C GLU A 34 -0.67 11.40 0.63
N PHE A 35 0.55 11.75 1.09
CA PHE A 35 1.71 10.86 1.12
C PHE A 35 2.13 10.69 2.58
N THR A 36 1.57 9.65 3.25
CA THR A 36 1.59 9.49 4.71
C THR A 36 2.44 8.31 5.13
N ALA A 37 3.34 8.53 6.09
CA ALA A 37 4.12 7.49 6.75
C ALA A 37 3.47 7.07 8.07
N LEU A 38 3.29 5.76 8.26
CA LEU A 38 3.02 5.14 9.56
C LEU A 38 4.36 4.68 10.15
N VAL A 39 4.75 5.25 11.29
CA VAL A 39 6.03 4.99 11.94
C VAL A 39 5.83 4.42 13.34
N GLY A 40 6.87 3.77 13.87
CA GLY A 40 6.88 3.21 15.22
C GLY A 40 7.75 1.97 15.31
N PRO A 41 8.05 1.48 16.51
CA PRO A 41 8.86 0.29 16.71
C PRO A 41 8.23 -0.98 16.11
N SER A 42 9.01 -2.05 16.01
CA SER A 42 8.47 -3.37 15.63
C SER A 42 7.39 -3.79 16.64
N GLY A 43 6.29 -4.36 16.15
CA GLY A 43 5.16 -4.76 17.00
C GLY A 43 4.21 -3.64 17.40
N SER A 44 4.43 -2.38 17.01
CA SER A 44 3.55 -1.26 17.38
C SER A 44 2.15 -1.28 16.76
N GLY A 45 1.89 -2.17 15.77
CA GLY A 45 0.59 -2.31 15.11
C GLY A 45 0.51 -1.72 13.69
N LYS A 46 1.61 -1.19 13.10
CA LYS A 46 1.62 -0.59 11.75
C LYS A 46 1.07 -1.51 10.66
N THR A 47 1.62 -2.71 10.55
CA THR A 47 1.16 -3.72 9.55
C THR A 47 -0.29 -4.10 9.81
N THR A 48 -0.71 -4.26 11.07
CA THR A 48 -2.12 -4.54 11.42
C THR A 48 -3.03 -3.39 10.97
N LEU A 49 -2.63 -2.14 11.20
CA LEU A 49 -3.39 -0.98 10.75
C LEU A 49 -3.48 -0.92 9.22
N LEU A 50 -2.36 -1.15 8.50
CA LEU A 50 -2.36 -1.26 7.04
C LEU A 50 -3.29 -2.38 6.54
N GLN A 51 -3.32 -3.53 7.24
CA GLN A 51 -4.21 -4.64 6.89
C GLN A 51 -5.69 -4.30 7.07
N LEU A 52 -6.05 -3.53 8.11
CA LEU A 52 -7.43 -3.04 8.29
C LEU A 52 -7.80 -2.04 7.19
N ILE A 53 -6.96 -1.04 6.92
CA ILE A 53 -7.16 -0.07 5.83
C ILE A 53 -7.24 -0.80 4.49
N GLY A 54 -6.40 -1.82 4.31
CA GLY A 54 -6.33 -2.64 3.09
C GLY A 54 -7.46 -3.65 2.94
N LEU A 55 -8.39 -3.74 3.89
CA LEU A 55 -9.46 -4.73 3.91
C LEU A 55 -8.95 -6.19 3.83
N LEU A 56 -7.70 -6.41 4.22
CA LEU A 56 -7.11 -7.76 4.34
C LEU A 56 -7.53 -8.43 5.64
N ASP A 57 -7.81 -7.63 6.66
CA ASP A 57 -8.32 -8.06 7.96
C ASP A 57 -9.55 -7.24 8.36
N GLN A 58 -10.19 -7.59 9.48
CA GLN A 58 -11.34 -6.89 10.06
C GLN A 58 -11.02 -6.41 11.46
N PRO A 59 -11.54 -5.24 11.89
CA PRO A 59 -11.41 -4.80 13.26
C PRO A 59 -12.16 -5.73 14.21
N SER A 60 -11.68 -5.88 15.44
CA SER A 60 -12.40 -6.57 16.51
C SER A 60 -13.56 -5.70 17.05
N SER A 61 -13.39 -4.38 17.03
CA SER A 61 -14.42 -3.37 17.28
C SER A 61 -14.05 -2.05 16.59
N GLY A 62 -14.95 -1.10 16.55
CA GLY A 62 -14.80 0.14 15.80
C GLY A 62 -15.21 0.00 14.34
N SER A 63 -14.84 0.96 13.48
CA SER A 63 -15.28 0.98 12.09
C SER A 63 -14.19 1.40 11.12
N VAL A 64 -14.31 0.93 9.86
CA VAL A 64 -13.42 1.20 8.74
C VAL A 64 -14.22 1.67 7.54
N PHE A 65 -13.86 2.82 6.98
CA PHE A 65 -14.48 3.38 5.77
C PHE A 65 -13.43 3.53 4.68
N ILE A 66 -13.79 3.17 3.45
CA ILE A 66 -12.99 3.37 2.24
C ILE A 66 -13.81 4.15 1.22
N ASN A 67 -13.31 5.29 0.76
CA ASN A 67 -14.00 6.19 -0.16
C ASN A 67 -15.44 6.54 0.30
N GLY A 68 -15.63 6.73 1.62
CA GLY A 68 -16.93 7.01 2.23
C GLY A 68 -17.85 5.80 2.39
N GLN A 69 -17.49 4.63 1.87
CA GLN A 69 -18.25 3.38 2.06
C GLN A 69 -17.85 2.71 3.38
N ASP A 70 -18.83 2.34 4.20
CA ASP A 70 -18.59 1.51 5.40
C ASP A 70 -18.17 0.10 4.98
N ALA A 71 -16.96 -0.27 5.35
CA ALA A 71 -16.36 -1.57 5.07
C ALA A 71 -16.26 -2.48 6.29
N THR A 72 -16.76 -2.03 7.45
CA THR A 72 -16.61 -2.69 8.75
C THR A 72 -17.14 -4.12 8.75
N ASN A 73 -18.36 -4.30 8.24
CA ASN A 73 -19.08 -5.57 8.29
C ASN A 73 -19.20 -6.26 6.93
N LEU A 74 -18.42 -5.84 5.93
CA LEU A 74 -18.41 -6.49 4.62
C LEU A 74 -17.96 -7.96 4.74
N ASN A 75 -18.65 -8.85 4.02
CA ASN A 75 -18.20 -10.24 3.90
C ASN A 75 -16.91 -10.34 3.05
N ARG A 76 -16.32 -11.55 3.00
CA ARG A 76 -15.04 -11.79 2.30
C ARG A 76 -15.08 -11.34 0.82
N ASN A 77 -16.16 -11.64 0.11
CA ASN A 77 -16.29 -11.31 -1.32
C ASN A 77 -16.45 -9.80 -1.52
N GLN A 78 -17.31 -9.16 -0.74
CA GLN A 78 -17.51 -7.71 -0.79
C GLN A 78 -16.23 -6.94 -0.49
N ARG A 79 -15.44 -7.39 0.52
CA ARG A 79 -14.11 -6.80 0.80
C ARG A 79 -13.16 -7.00 -0.38
N ALA A 80 -13.15 -8.18 -1.00
CA ALA A 80 -12.31 -8.45 -2.16
C ALA A 80 -12.68 -7.56 -3.35
N ASP A 81 -13.97 -7.34 -3.61
CA ASP A 81 -14.45 -6.48 -4.69
C ASP A 81 -14.09 -5.00 -4.45
N LEU A 82 -14.30 -4.51 -3.22
CA LEU A 82 -13.93 -3.14 -2.85
C LEU A 82 -12.41 -2.94 -2.93
N ARG A 83 -11.63 -3.87 -2.39
CA ARG A 83 -10.16 -3.85 -2.44
C ARG A 83 -9.64 -3.84 -3.88
N LYS A 84 -10.18 -4.71 -4.73
CA LYS A 84 -9.80 -4.86 -6.15
C LYS A 84 -9.91 -3.55 -6.93
N SER A 85 -10.92 -2.73 -6.64
CA SER A 85 -11.20 -1.48 -7.35
C SER A 85 -10.56 -0.24 -6.71
N ALA A 86 -10.35 -0.24 -5.38
CA ALA A 86 -9.99 0.97 -4.64
C ALA A 86 -8.55 0.99 -4.14
N ILE A 87 -7.90 -0.17 -3.97
CA ILE A 87 -6.64 -0.28 -3.20
C ILE A 87 -5.58 -1.05 -4.00
N GLY A 88 -4.37 -0.47 -4.09
CA GLY A 88 -3.19 -1.15 -4.55
C GLY A 88 -2.25 -1.50 -3.39
N PHE A 89 -1.42 -2.54 -3.56
CA PHE A 89 -0.50 -3.00 -2.51
C PHE A 89 0.93 -3.10 -3.03
N VAL A 90 1.86 -2.61 -2.22
CA VAL A 90 3.30 -2.77 -2.39
C VAL A 90 3.84 -3.44 -1.12
N PHE A 91 4.48 -4.61 -1.26
CA PHE A 91 4.96 -5.41 -0.14
C PHE A 91 6.48 -5.39 -0.04
N GLN A 92 7.00 -5.65 1.14
CA GLN A 92 8.43 -5.74 1.44
C GLN A 92 9.15 -6.78 0.56
N PHE A 93 8.54 -7.94 0.33
CA PHE A 93 9.10 -9.03 -0.50
C PHE A 93 8.56 -9.01 -1.94
N PHE A 94 8.22 -7.83 -2.48
CA PHE A 94 7.72 -7.58 -3.83
C PHE A 94 6.42 -8.32 -4.16
N ALA A 95 6.23 -9.54 -3.69
CA ALA A 95 5.07 -10.41 -3.92
C ALA A 95 4.71 -10.55 -5.41
N LEU A 96 5.72 -10.62 -6.29
CA LEU A 96 5.53 -10.92 -7.70
C LEU A 96 5.28 -12.43 -7.87
N ILE A 97 4.48 -12.78 -8.88
CA ILE A 97 4.25 -14.16 -9.26
C ILE A 97 5.47 -14.62 -10.06
N PRO A 98 6.25 -15.61 -9.56
CA PRO A 98 7.58 -15.92 -10.13
C PRO A 98 7.54 -16.46 -11.57
N THR A 99 6.44 -17.11 -11.94
CA THR A 99 6.24 -17.70 -13.27
C THR A 99 5.78 -16.70 -14.33
N LEU A 100 5.36 -15.52 -13.91
CA LEU A 100 4.88 -14.45 -14.79
C LEU A 100 6.00 -13.44 -15.06
N THR A 101 5.98 -12.87 -16.26
CA THR A 101 6.83 -11.73 -16.65
C THR A 101 6.44 -10.46 -15.89
N ALA A 102 7.26 -9.41 -16.00
CA ALA A 102 6.91 -8.08 -15.46
C ALA A 102 5.60 -7.57 -16.07
N TYR A 103 5.42 -7.73 -17.38
CA TYR A 103 4.17 -7.38 -18.06
C TYR A 103 2.98 -8.10 -17.46
N GLU A 104 3.04 -9.42 -17.34
CA GLU A 104 1.94 -10.25 -16.83
C GLU A 104 1.64 -9.99 -15.35
N ASN A 105 2.66 -9.71 -14.53
CA ASN A 105 2.47 -9.28 -13.14
C ASN A 105 1.68 -7.98 -13.04
N VAL A 106 1.97 -6.99 -13.92
CA VAL A 106 1.24 -5.71 -13.95
C VAL A 106 -0.15 -5.89 -14.58
N GLU A 107 -0.32 -6.81 -15.54
CA GLU A 107 -1.59 -7.10 -16.19
C GLU A 107 -2.60 -7.81 -15.27
N MET A 108 -2.12 -8.63 -14.34
CA MET A 108 -2.96 -9.50 -13.49
C MET A 108 -4.14 -8.77 -12.81
N PRO A 109 -3.95 -7.64 -12.10
CA PRO A 109 -5.08 -6.93 -11.47
C PRO A 109 -6.09 -6.39 -12.50
N LEU A 110 -5.67 -6.02 -13.70
CA LEU A 110 -6.55 -5.57 -14.77
C LEU A 110 -7.39 -6.72 -15.32
N LEU A 111 -6.81 -7.92 -15.43
CA LEU A 111 -7.55 -9.15 -15.78
C LEU A 111 -8.64 -9.44 -14.77
N LEU A 112 -8.32 -9.39 -13.48
CA LEU A 112 -9.28 -9.61 -12.38
C LEU A 112 -10.40 -8.57 -12.36
N ASN A 113 -10.14 -7.35 -12.86
CA ASN A 113 -11.15 -6.30 -13.02
C ASN A 113 -11.98 -6.40 -14.31
N GLY A 114 -11.71 -7.40 -15.16
CA GLY A 114 -12.43 -7.55 -16.42
C GLY A 114 -12.11 -6.47 -17.46
N THR A 115 -10.95 -5.80 -17.36
CA THR A 115 -10.52 -4.77 -18.31
C THR A 115 -10.36 -5.37 -19.72
N LYS A 116 -10.85 -4.68 -20.74
CA LYS A 116 -10.77 -5.15 -22.13
C LYS A 116 -9.32 -5.32 -22.60
N PRO A 117 -9.02 -6.29 -23.48
CA PRO A 117 -7.63 -6.61 -23.88
C PRO A 117 -6.84 -5.41 -24.41
N ALA A 118 -7.43 -4.56 -25.25
CA ALA A 118 -6.76 -3.39 -25.82
C ALA A 118 -6.39 -2.37 -24.74
N ASP A 119 -7.35 -2.04 -23.85
CA ASP A 119 -7.15 -1.09 -22.75
C ASP A 119 -6.10 -1.62 -21.74
N ARG A 120 -6.15 -2.92 -21.48
CA ARG A 120 -5.21 -3.64 -20.61
C ARG A 120 -3.77 -3.51 -21.12
N LYS A 121 -3.59 -3.81 -22.44
CA LYS A 121 -2.28 -3.70 -23.08
C LYS A 121 -1.70 -2.28 -22.95
N ASN A 122 -2.49 -1.27 -23.28
CA ASN A 122 -2.07 0.13 -23.21
C ASN A 122 -1.70 0.52 -21.77
N ARG A 123 -2.54 0.13 -20.80
CA ARG A 123 -2.32 0.47 -19.40
C ARG A 123 -1.09 -0.20 -18.81
N VAL A 124 -0.80 -1.46 -19.17
CA VAL A 124 0.42 -2.15 -18.73
C VAL A 124 1.66 -1.45 -19.26
N HIS A 125 1.68 -1.08 -20.54
CA HIS A 125 2.82 -0.35 -21.11
C HIS A 125 3.03 1.00 -20.43
N GLU A 126 1.97 1.77 -20.23
CA GLU A 126 1.99 3.04 -19.50
C GLU A 126 2.60 2.87 -18.10
N MET A 127 2.18 1.85 -17.35
CA MET A 127 2.68 1.61 -16.00
C MET A 127 4.14 1.16 -15.97
N LEU A 128 4.56 0.32 -16.90
CA LEU A 128 5.97 -0.08 -17.02
C LEU A 128 6.87 1.09 -17.44
N GLU A 129 6.40 1.94 -18.32
CA GLU A 129 7.09 3.18 -18.70
C GLU A 129 7.21 4.13 -17.50
N ALA A 130 6.13 4.33 -16.74
CA ALA A 130 6.10 5.18 -15.57
C ALA A 130 7.12 4.77 -14.48
N VAL A 131 7.48 3.47 -14.42
CA VAL A 131 8.52 2.98 -13.49
C VAL A 131 9.88 2.73 -14.17
N GLY A 132 10.03 3.09 -15.46
CA GLY A 132 11.29 2.96 -16.22
C GLY A 132 11.68 1.52 -16.50
N LEU A 133 10.72 0.65 -16.86
CA LEU A 133 10.95 -0.78 -17.12
C LEU A 133 10.33 -1.28 -18.43
N SER A 134 10.10 -0.40 -19.41
CA SER A 134 9.54 -0.79 -20.73
C SER A 134 10.38 -1.84 -21.43
N ASP A 135 11.71 -1.75 -21.33
CA ASP A 135 12.68 -2.70 -21.91
C ASP A 135 12.74 -4.03 -21.15
N ARG A 136 12.16 -4.12 -19.96
CA ARG A 136 12.14 -5.29 -19.09
C ARG A 136 10.78 -6.00 -19.05
N ALA A 137 9.81 -5.57 -19.84
CA ALA A 137 8.44 -6.09 -19.84
C ALA A 137 8.36 -7.64 -19.93
N ARG A 138 9.28 -8.26 -20.68
CA ARG A 138 9.31 -9.72 -20.89
C ARG A 138 10.16 -10.49 -19.87
N HIS A 139 10.85 -9.81 -18.94
CA HIS A 139 11.67 -10.46 -17.92
C HIS A 139 10.79 -11.02 -16.81
N ARG A 140 11.20 -12.18 -16.29
CA ARG A 140 10.61 -12.77 -15.07
C ARG A 140 11.32 -12.22 -13.82
N PRO A 141 10.72 -12.38 -12.62
CA PRO A 141 11.30 -11.86 -11.39
C PRO A 141 12.74 -12.30 -11.12
N ASP A 142 13.11 -13.53 -11.46
CA ASP A 142 14.47 -14.07 -11.33
C ASP A 142 15.50 -13.40 -12.26
N GLN A 143 15.04 -12.69 -13.28
CA GLN A 143 15.87 -11.95 -14.24
C GLN A 143 15.93 -10.43 -13.91
N LEU A 144 15.34 -10.01 -12.81
CA LEU A 144 15.23 -8.61 -12.36
C LEU A 144 15.98 -8.41 -11.05
N SER A 145 16.68 -7.27 -10.92
CA SER A 145 17.22 -6.86 -9.62
C SER A 145 16.10 -6.59 -8.59
N GLY A 146 16.41 -6.60 -7.30
CA GLY A 146 15.43 -6.30 -6.25
C GLY A 146 14.73 -4.95 -6.45
N GLY A 147 15.48 -3.90 -6.84
CA GLY A 147 14.90 -2.59 -7.16
C GLY A 147 13.98 -2.63 -8.39
N GLN A 148 14.33 -3.42 -9.41
CA GLN A 148 13.46 -3.62 -10.57
C GLN A 148 12.19 -4.39 -10.20
N GLN A 149 12.30 -5.45 -9.39
CA GLN A 149 11.14 -6.19 -8.90
C GLN A 149 10.19 -5.29 -8.10
N GLN A 150 10.72 -4.43 -7.23
CA GLN A 150 9.90 -3.48 -6.46
C GLN A 150 9.22 -2.45 -7.37
N ARG A 151 9.91 -1.95 -8.40
CA ARG A 151 9.29 -1.07 -9.39
C ARG A 151 8.17 -1.75 -10.17
N VAL A 152 8.30 -3.04 -10.51
CA VAL A 152 7.20 -3.84 -11.08
C VAL A 152 6.03 -3.94 -10.08
N ALA A 153 6.31 -4.15 -8.79
CA ALA A 153 5.27 -4.20 -7.76
C ALA A 153 4.53 -2.85 -7.61
N VAL A 154 5.23 -1.72 -7.72
CA VAL A 154 4.63 -0.38 -7.76
C VAL A 154 3.75 -0.21 -9.01
N ALA A 155 4.25 -0.58 -10.19
CA ALA A 155 3.46 -0.54 -11.43
C ALA A 155 2.19 -1.40 -11.34
N ARG A 156 2.31 -2.61 -10.81
CA ARG A 156 1.17 -3.51 -10.56
C ARG A 156 0.14 -2.89 -9.63
N ALA A 157 0.59 -2.25 -8.53
CA ALA A 157 -0.29 -1.62 -7.56
C ALA A 157 -1.10 -0.46 -8.17
N LEU A 158 -0.52 0.26 -9.13
CA LEU A 158 -1.14 1.40 -9.82
C LEU A 158 -1.97 1.03 -11.07
N ALA A 159 -1.85 -0.21 -11.56
CA ALA A 159 -2.45 -0.64 -12.82
C ALA A 159 -3.97 -0.37 -12.89
N THR A 160 -4.70 -0.64 -11.82
CA THR A 160 -6.16 -0.46 -11.73
C THR A 160 -6.61 0.97 -11.47
N ASN A 161 -5.69 1.93 -11.43
CA ASN A 161 -5.96 3.33 -11.07
C ASN A 161 -6.66 3.48 -9.71
N PRO A 162 -6.11 2.86 -8.64
CA PRO A 162 -6.71 2.92 -7.31
C PRO A 162 -6.61 4.32 -6.72
N LYS A 163 -7.47 4.63 -5.75
CA LYS A 163 -7.39 5.87 -4.97
C LYS A 163 -6.34 5.80 -3.85
N LEU A 164 -6.00 4.59 -3.42
CA LEU A 164 -5.12 4.35 -2.28
C LEU A 164 -4.10 3.26 -2.57
N ILE A 165 -2.83 3.56 -2.33
CA ILE A 165 -1.73 2.58 -2.31
C ILE A 165 -1.27 2.39 -0.88
N LEU A 166 -1.23 1.13 -0.46
CA LEU A 166 -0.68 0.71 0.82
C LEU A 166 0.67 0.03 0.60
N ALA A 167 1.70 0.51 1.27
CA ALA A 167 3.03 -0.05 1.17
C ALA A 167 3.56 -0.46 2.55
N ASP A 168 3.89 -1.73 2.73
CA ASP A 168 4.49 -2.24 3.97
C ASP A 168 5.99 -2.42 3.75
N GLU A 169 6.80 -1.58 4.41
CA GLU A 169 8.27 -1.54 4.32
C GLU A 169 8.79 -1.59 2.86
N PRO A 170 8.40 -0.64 1.99
CA PRO A 170 8.59 -0.75 0.54
C PRO A 170 10.06 -0.78 0.08
N THR A 171 11.01 -0.44 0.95
CA THR A 171 12.44 -0.37 0.64
C THR A 171 13.31 -1.26 1.50
N ALA A 172 12.74 -2.05 2.43
CA ALA A 172 13.50 -2.79 3.43
C ALA A 172 14.47 -3.84 2.84
N ASN A 173 14.15 -4.38 1.65
CA ASN A 173 14.99 -5.37 0.98
C ASN A 173 15.83 -4.77 -0.17
N LEU A 174 16.04 -3.46 -0.15
CA LEU A 174 16.77 -2.72 -1.18
C LEU A 174 18.00 -2.04 -0.60
N ASP A 175 19.06 -1.92 -1.39
CA ASP A 175 20.14 -1.01 -1.08
C ASP A 175 19.65 0.45 -1.12
N SER A 176 20.48 1.36 -0.62
CA SER A 176 20.11 2.77 -0.48
C SER A 176 19.77 3.47 -1.79
N GLU A 177 20.42 3.11 -2.89
CA GLU A 177 20.22 3.74 -4.19
C GLU A 177 18.90 3.26 -4.81
N ASN A 178 18.67 1.94 -4.84
CA ASN A 178 17.41 1.37 -5.34
C ASN A 178 16.23 1.79 -4.46
N GLY A 179 16.39 1.85 -3.13
CA GLY A 179 15.36 2.34 -2.22
C GLY A 179 14.98 3.78 -2.51
N LYS A 180 15.98 4.66 -2.74
CA LYS A 180 15.74 6.05 -3.14
C LYS A 180 14.98 6.13 -4.45
N GLN A 181 15.40 5.39 -5.49
CA GLN A 181 14.71 5.38 -6.79
C GLN A 181 13.24 4.97 -6.68
N VAL A 182 12.94 3.95 -5.88
CA VAL A 182 11.55 3.52 -5.63
C VAL A 182 10.74 4.62 -4.96
N MET A 183 11.28 5.29 -3.94
CA MET A 183 10.58 6.37 -3.24
C MET A 183 10.40 7.61 -4.14
N ASP A 184 11.40 7.96 -4.96
CA ASP A 184 11.31 9.05 -5.93
C ASP A 184 10.18 8.79 -6.95
N ILE A 185 10.06 7.55 -7.45
CA ILE A 185 8.98 7.11 -8.36
C ILE A 185 7.61 7.22 -7.65
N MET A 186 7.47 6.69 -6.44
CA MET A 186 6.21 6.74 -5.69
C MET A 186 5.79 8.19 -5.42
N GLN A 187 6.72 9.07 -5.02
CA GLN A 187 6.43 10.48 -4.76
C GLN A 187 6.07 11.24 -6.04
N ARG A 188 6.77 10.97 -7.15
CA ARG A 188 6.45 11.54 -8.46
C ARG A 188 5.03 11.14 -8.89
N LEU A 189 4.70 9.85 -8.83
CA LEU A 189 3.38 9.34 -9.21
C LEU A 189 2.27 9.90 -8.31
N ASN A 190 2.51 10.07 -7.00
CA ASN A 190 1.57 10.76 -6.11
C ASN A 190 1.28 12.19 -6.60
N LYS A 191 2.33 12.97 -6.96
CA LYS A 191 2.17 14.35 -7.44
C LYS A 191 1.48 14.45 -8.81
N GLU A 192 1.81 13.55 -9.74
CA GLU A 192 1.29 13.56 -11.11
C GLU A 192 -0.15 13.07 -11.21
N THR A 193 -0.52 12.04 -10.43
CA THR A 193 -1.83 11.37 -10.54
C THR A 193 -2.79 11.68 -9.40
N GLY A 194 -2.31 12.27 -8.31
CA GLY A 194 -3.09 12.52 -7.10
C GLY A 194 -3.42 11.24 -6.29
N VAL A 195 -2.82 10.10 -6.63
CA VAL A 195 -3.04 8.86 -5.88
C VAL A 195 -2.49 8.98 -4.45
N THR A 196 -3.25 8.52 -3.47
CA THR A 196 -2.87 8.55 -2.06
C THR A 196 -1.92 7.40 -1.73
N PHE A 197 -0.86 7.67 -0.98
CA PHE A 197 0.03 6.64 -0.44
C PHE A 197 0.02 6.63 1.08
N VAL A 198 -0.12 5.43 1.66
CA VAL A 198 0.12 5.17 3.09
C VAL A 198 1.16 4.08 3.18
N PHE A 199 2.29 4.36 3.80
CA PHE A 199 3.37 3.38 3.90
C PHE A 199 3.85 3.23 5.35
N ALA A 200 4.00 1.97 5.78
CA ALA A 200 4.63 1.65 7.06
C ALA A 200 6.13 1.58 6.87
N THR A 201 6.88 2.21 7.75
CA THR A 201 8.34 2.14 7.75
C THR A 201 8.93 2.54 9.10
N HIS A 202 10.16 2.10 9.34
CA HIS A 202 11.01 2.58 10.44
C HIS A 202 12.29 3.27 9.93
N ASP A 203 12.49 3.33 8.60
CA ASP A 203 13.67 3.96 7.98
C ASP A 203 13.51 5.48 7.90
N PRO A 204 14.38 6.27 8.59
CA PRO A 204 14.32 7.73 8.54
C PRO A 204 14.42 8.32 7.13
N ARG A 205 15.13 7.64 6.22
CA ARG A 205 15.27 8.08 4.83
C ARG A 205 13.93 8.04 4.12
N VAL A 206 13.14 6.97 4.33
CA VAL A 206 11.79 6.81 3.77
C VAL A 206 10.81 7.79 4.43
N ILE A 207 10.89 7.97 5.75
CA ILE A 207 10.07 8.94 6.49
C ILE A 207 10.26 10.37 5.95
N SER A 208 11.46 10.72 5.49
CA SER A 208 11.75 12.05 4.95
C SER A 208 10.95 12.43 3.70
N TYR A 209 10.40 11.46 2.97
CA TYR A 209 9.50 11.67 1.83
C TYR A 209 8.07 12.04 2.23
N ALA A 210 7.64 11.65 3.44
CA ALA A 210 6.27 11.81 3.87
C ALA A 210 5.89 13.27 4.08
N GLN A 211 4.69 13.63 3.64
CA GLN A 211 4.04 14.92 3.95
C GLN A 211 3.40 14.91 5.34
N ARG A 212 3.03 13.72 5.82
CA ARG A 212 2.43 13.49 7.14
C ARG A 212 3.04 12.24 7.76
N VAL A 213 3.30 12.32 9.05
CA VAL A 213 3.86 11.22 9.83
C VAL A 213 2.94 10.91 10.99
N VAL A 214 2.46 9.67 11.03
CA VAL A 214 1.59 9.13 12.09
C VAL A 214 2.41 8.11 12.87
N THR A 215 2.62 8.35 14.16
CA THR A 215 3.41 7.48 15.04
C THR A 215 2.49 6.53 15.79
N LEU A 216 2.78 5.24 15.70
CA LEU A 216 2.11 4.18 16.45
C LEU A 216 3.05 3.62 17.53
N GLU A 217 2.54 3.49 18.75
CA GLU A 217 3.20 2.84 19.88
C GLU A 217 2.17 1.98 20.61
N ASP A 218 2.48 0.74 20.88
CA ASP A 218 1.64 -0.21 21.62
C ASP A 218 0.17 -0.26 21.16
N GLY A 219 -0.06 -0.16 19.84
CA GLY A 219 -1.40 -0.22 19.25
C GLY A 219 -2.23 1.06 19.35
N LEU A 220 -1.60 2.19 19.70
CA LEU A 220 -2.22 3.52 19.76
C LEU A 220 -1.48 4.51 18.85
N ILE A 221 -2.18 5.50 18.32
CA ILE A 221 -1.56 6.67 17.68
C ILE A 221 -1.14 7.63 18.79
N THR A 222 0.17 7.87 18.92
CA THR A 222 0.75 8.76 19.93
C THR A 222 1.07 10.14 19.36
N LYS A 223 1.31 10.23 18.04
CA LYS A 223 1.59 11.49 17.37
C LYS A 223 1.08 11.47 15.93
N ASP A 224 0.56 12.58 15.48
CA ASP A 224 0.13 12.84 14.11
C ASP A 224 0.59 14.23 13.71
N SER A 225 1.51 14.32 12.77
CA SER A 225 2.13 15.59 12.40
C SER A 225 2.30 15.70 10.90
N LYS A 226 2.00 16.87 10.36
CA LYS A 226 2.37 17.22 8.99
C LYS A 226 3.85 17.59 8.98
N ASN A 227 4.62 16.93 8.12
CA ASN A 227 5.99 17.35 7.82
C ASN A 227 5.90 18.61 6.95
N GLY A 228 6.06 19.77 7.58
CA GLY A 228 6.17 21.02 6.86
C GLY A 228 7.53 21.08 6.15
N LYS A 229 7.65 20.49 4.98
CA LYS A 229 8.62 20.94 3.98
C LYS A 229 7.92 22.03 3.20
N HIS A 230 8.22 23.27 3.57
CA HIS A 230 8.00 24.45 2.74
C HIS A 230 8.88 24.41 1.49
#